data_abdc190ae03c3e5f159813fc306a4d49
#
_entry.id   abdc190ae03c3e5f159813fc306a4d49
#
_cell.length_a   1.000
_cell.length_b   1.000
_cell.length_c   1.000
_cell.angle_alpha   90.00
_cell.angle_beta   90.00
_cell.angle_gamma   90.00
#
_symmetry.space_group_name_H-M   'P 1'
#
loop_
_entity.id
_entity.type
_entity.pdbx_description
1 polymer ?
#
loop_
_entity_poly.entity_id
_entity_poly.type
_entity_poly.pdbx_seq_one_letter_code
_entity_poly.pdbx_strand_id
1 'polypeptide(L)'
;MLSRRDGQGRDDAFAYRAGDLLPVAALLAQRPVASTYAAADDVFVLALPAAAADALAARSPVFADFLQRRVTTLLEKSRQALRESLTSQVLAEQGLETRLGELATGRPVQCRPDTPLGDALRELQDRQVGSMLVTDAQERPLGIFTRHDLPGVVIEPGFRLDRPIAEVMRQPVLCLDHHATAQDAALLMSQHGIRHVPVTREGRLVGVVSERDLFALQRSSLQQ
;
A
#
# COMPACT_ATOMS: atom_id res chain seq x y z
N MET A 1 7.86 -20.01 12.52
CA MET A 1 7.94 -18.69 11.84
C MET A 1 9.39 -18.22 11.84
N LEU A 2 9.95 -17.75 10.74
CA LEU A 2 11.32 -17.23 10.67
C LEU A 2 11.27 -15.70 10.53
N SER A 3 12.06 -14.97 11.30
CA SER A 3 12.30 -13.55 11.16
C SER A 3 13.69 -13.29 10.60
N ARG A 4 13.87 -12.14 9.93
CA ARG A 4 15.17 -11.70 9.41
C ARG A 4 15.66 -10.53 10.25
N ARG A 5 16.95 -10.54 10.59
CA ARG A 5 17.66 -9.43 11.24
C ARG A 5 18.67 -8.80 10.28
N ASP A 6 18.75 -7.48 10.29
CA ASP A 6 19.80 -6.77 9.56
C ASP A 6 21.17 -6.94 10.23
N GLY A 7 22.23 -6.51 9.55
CA GLY A 7 23.61 -6.56 10.10
C GLY A 7 23.82 -5.71 11.36
N GLN A 8 22.82 -4.93 11.81
CA GLN A 8 22.84 -4.13 13.04
C GLN A 8 21.95 -4.73 14.14
N GLY A 9 21.42 -5.94 13.93
CA GLY A 9 20.62 -6.67 14.93
C GLY A 9 19.18 -6.19 15.08
N ARG A 10 18.69 -5.30 14.20
CA ARG A 10 17.29 -4.87 14.20
C ARG A 10 16.42 -5.93 13.53
N ASP A 11 15.29 -6.26 14.16
CA ASP A 11 14.30 -7.13 13.55
C ASP A 11 13.72 -6.45 12.30
N ASP A 12 14.07 -7.00 11.14
CA ASP A 12 13.46 -6.61 9.88
C ASP A 12 12.06 -7.22 9.85
N ALA A 13 11.06 -6.46 9.40
CA ALA A 13 9.64 -6.83 9.40
C ALA A 13 9.29 -8.01 8.46
N PHE A 14 10.29 -8.81 8.06
CA PHE A 14 10.10 -9.95 7.18
C PHE A 14 9.89 -11.24 7.97
N ALA A 15 8.62 -11.63 8.08
CA ALA A 15 8.25 -12.97 8.55
C ALA A 15 8.15 -13.94 7.37
N TYR A 16 8.86 -15.06 7.45
CA TYR A 16 8.81 -16.15 6.47
C TYR A 16 7.90 -17.26 6.97
N ARG A 17 7.12 -17.82 6.07
CA ARG A 17 6.13 -18.89 6.34
C ARG A 17 6.48 -20.15 5.56
N ALA A 18 5.74 -21.23 5.83
CA ALA A 18 5.84 -22.47 5.05
C ALA A 18 5.63 -22.16 3.54
N GLY A 19 6.50 -22.72 2.71
CA GLY A 19 6.53 -22.50 1.26
C GLY A 19 7.35 -21.28 0.81
N ASP A 20 7.91 -20.48 1.74
CA ASP A 20 8.81 -19.41 1.37
C ASP A 20 10.22 -19.94 1.08
N LEU A 21 10.89 -19.31 0.12
CA LEU A 21 12.28 -19.55 -0.23
C LEU A 21 13.16 -18.42 0.32
N LEU A 22 14.25 -18.77 0.98
CA LEU A 22 15.24 -17.82 1.51
C LEU A 22 16.67 -18.41 1.36
N PRO A 23 17.69 -17.58 1.16
CA PRO A 23 17.71 -16.15 0.88
C PRO A 23 17.67 -15.88 -0.64
N VAL A 24 16.51 -15.59 -1.20
CA VAL A 24 16.31 -15.44 -2.66
C VAL A 24 17.20 -14.34 -3.26
N ALA A 25 17.32 -13.19 -2.57
CA ALA A 25 18.11 -12.07 -3.07
C ALA A 25 19.62 -12.41 -3.15
N ALA A 26 20.15 -13.13 -2.16
CA ALA A 26 21.55 -13.57 -2.17
C ALA A 26 21.81 -14.63 -3.25
N LEU A 27 20.87 -15.57 -3.43
CA LEU A 27 20.92 -16.59 -4.46
C LEU A 27 21.02 -15.97 -5.86
N LEU A 28 20.09 -15.06 -6.19
CA LEU A 28 20.04 -14.43 -7.52
C LEU A 28 21.18 -13.45 -7.78
N ALA A 29 21.64 -12.75 -6.75
CA ALA A 29 22.77 -11.83 -6.85
C ALA A 29 24.13 -12.54 -6.82
N GLN A 30 24.14 -13.85 -6.58
CA GLN A 30 25.36 -14.66 -6.38
C GLN A 30 26.32 -14.02 -5.34
N ARG A 31 25.73 -13.53 -4.24
CA ARG A 31 26.46 -12.83 -3.16
C ARG A 31 26.30 -13.57 -1.84
N PRO A 32 27.25 -13.41 -0.92
CA PRO A 32 27.10 -13.91 0.44
C PRO A 32 25.85 -13.33 1.13
N VAL A 33 25.25 -14.12 2.01
CA VAL A 33 24.11 -13.70 2.82
C VAL A 33 24.57 -12.69 3.86
N ALA A 34 24.03 -11.48 3.82
CA ALA A 34 24.35 -10.40 4.75
C ALA A 34 23.35 -10.29 5.92
N SER A 35 22.32 -11.15 5.94
CA SER A 35 21.26 -11.10 6.95
C SER A 35 21.25 -12.37 7.79
N THR A 36 20.89 -12.25 9.06
CA THR A 36 20.66 -13.39 9.96
C THR A 36 19.18 -13.74 9.95
N TYR A 37 18.88 -15.02 9.90
CA TYR A 37 17.51 -15.54 9.98
C TYR A 37 17.36 -16.24 11.33
N ALA A 38 16.36 -15.84 12.13
CA ALA A 38 16.07 -16.40 13.43
C ALA A 38 14.72 -17.13 13.41
N ALA A 39 14.71 -18.35 13.91
CA ALA A 39 13.48 -19.12 14.11
C ALA A 39 12.78 -18.63 15.39
N ALA A 40 11.47 -18.34 15.30
CA ALA A 40 10.64 -17.99 16.45
C ALA A 40 10.08 -19.23 17.16
N ASP A 41 10.06 -20.35 16.47
CA ASP A 41 9.57 -21.67 16.93
C ASP A 41 10.32 -22.77 16.17
N ASP A 42 9.99 -24.02 16.37
CA ASP A 42 10.59 -25.15 15.64
C ASP A 42 10.28 -25.04 14.14
N VAL A 43 11.35 -25.01 13.33
CA VAL A 43 11.28 -24.83 11.87
C VAL A 43 12.01 -25.94 11.15
N PHE A 44 11.34 -26.58 10.22
CA PHE A 44 11.93 -27.52 9.28
C PHE A 44 12.19 -26.83 7.95
N VAL A 45 13.41 -26.95 7.43
CA VAL A 45 13.82 -26.36 6.15
C VAL A 45 14.36 -27.44 5.20
N LEU A 46 14.10 -27.26 3.92
CA LEU A 46 14.76 -28.03 2.86
C LEU A 46 15.89 -27.18 2.28
N ALA A 47 17.11 -27.68 2.37
CA ALA A 47 18.26 -27.00 1.80
C ALA A 47 18.41 -27.38 0.32
N LEU A 48 18.40 -26.38 -0.56
CA LEU A 48 18.67 -26.54 -1.98
C LEU A 48 20.01 -25.87 -2.31
N PRO A 49 21.05 -26.63 -2.75
CA PRO A 49 22.30 -26.04 -3.18
C PRO A 49 22.11 -25.02 -4.31
N ALA A 50 22.88 -23.92 -4.30
CA ALA A 50 22.72 -22.85 -5.30
C ALA A 50 22.84 -23.36 -6.74
N ALA A 51 23.82 -24.23 -7.02
CA ALA A 51 24.01 -24.83 -8.34
C ALA A 51 22.80 -25.71 -8.77
N ALA A 52 22.13 -26.36 -7.82
CA ALA A 52 20.92 -27.12 -8.10
C ALA A 52 19.71 -26.19 -8.34
N ALA A 53 19.63 -25.06 -7.65
CA ALA A 53 18.61 -24.04 -7.89
C ALA A 53 18.75 -23.42 -9.29
N ASP A 54 19.98 -23.08 -9.70
CA ASP A 54 20.27 -22.55 -11.04
C ASP A 54 19.91 -23.57 -12.14
N ALA A 55 20.33 -24.82 -11.96
CA ALA A 55 19.99 -25.90 -12.90
C ALA A 55 18.48 -26.13 -12.98
N LEU A 56 17.78 -26.04 -11.86
CA LEU A 56 16.32 -26.19 -11.82
C LEU A 56 15.62 -25.00 -12.50
N ALA A 57 16.09 -23.79 -12.29
CA ALA A 57 15.55 -22.61 -12.96
C ALA A 57 15.73 -22.66 -14.48
N ALA A 58 16.89 -23.14 -14.94
CA ALA A 58 17.14 -23.33 -16.38
C ALA A 58 16.25 -24.39 -17.04
N ARG A 59 15.82 -25.41 -16.29
CA ARG A 59 15.05 -26.57 -16.80
C ARG A 59 13.55 -26.46 -16.57
N SER A 60 13.11 -25.66 -15.61
CA SER A 60 11.72 -25.51 -15.21
C SER A 60 11.26 -24.06 -15.32
N PRO A 61 10.50 -23.70 -16.38
CA PRO A 61 9.92 -22.36 -16.49
C PRO A 61 9.04 -21.99 -15.29
N VAL A 62 8.35 -22.96 -14.69
CA VAL A 62 7.51 -22.75 -13.50
C VAL A 62 8.35 -22.35 -12.30
N PHE A 63 9.51 -22.97 -12.10
CA PHE A 63 10.41 -22.61 -11.01
C PHE A 63 11.10 -21.26 -11.26
N ALA A 64 11.48 -20.96 -12.49
CA ALA A 64 12.01 -19.66 -12.88
C ALA A 64 10.99 -18.52 -12.62
N ASP A 65 9.74 -18.70 -13.02
CA ASP A 65 8.65 -17.75 -12.76
C ASP A 65 8.37 -17.60 -11.26
N PHE A 66 8.39 -18.69 -10.49
CA PHE A 66 8.29 -18.65 -9.03
C PHE A 66 9.41 -17.78 -8.40
N LEU A 67 10.65 -17.96 -8.81
CA LEU A 67 11.79 -17.14 -8.33
C LEU A 67 11.58 -15.67 -8.68
N GLN A 68 11.19 -15.38 -9.91
CA GLN A 68 10.97 -14.01 -10.39
C GLN A 68 9.86 -13.31 -9.61
N ARG A 69 8.73 -13.96 -9.35
CA ARG A 69 7.65 -13.40 -8.51
C ARG A 69 8.12 -13.15 -7.08
N ARG A 70 8.93 -14.03 -6.52
CA ARG A 70 9.48 -13.82 -5.16
C ARG A 70 10.39 -12.60 -5.09
N VAL A 71 11.20 -12.33 -6.11
CA VAL A 71 12.03 -11.13 -6.19
C VAL A 71 11.17 -9.88 -6.25
N THR A 72 10.16 -9.87 -7.12
CA THR A 72 9.24 -8.72 -7.24
C THR A 72 8.58 -8.42 -5.91
N THR A 73 8.04 -9.43 -5.22
CA THR A 73 7.44 -9.28 -3.89
C THR A 73 8.43 -8.73 -2.85
N LEU A 74 9.69 -9.21 -2.86
CA LEU A 74 10.73 -8.73 -1.95
C LEU A 74 11.12 -7.28 -2.23
N LEU A 75 11.23 -6.91 -3.51
CA LEU A 75 11.53 -5.53 -3.92
C LEU A 75 10.39 -4.58 -3.54
N GLU A 76 9.15 -5.00 -3.72
CA GLU A 76 7.98 -4.21 -3.30
C GLU A 76 7.95 -4.00 -1.79
N LYS A 77 8.14 -5.06 -1.00
CA LYS A 77 8.24 -4.99 0.46
C LYS A 77 9.42 -4.12 0.91
N SER A 78 10.59 -4.27 0.28
CA SER A 78 11.76 -3.45 0.60
C SER A 78 11.56 -1.98 0.27
N ARG A 79 10.92 -1.68 -0.87
CA ARG A 79 10.53 -0.29 -1.22
C ARG A 79 9.50 0.28 -0.24
N GLN A 80 8.56 -0.54 0.19
CA GLN A 80 7.57 -0.14 1.18
C GLN A 80 8.22 0.15 2.53
N ALA A 81 9.07 -0.75 3.05
CA ALA A 81 9.82 -0.56 4.29
C ALA A 81 10.75 0.68 4.23
N LEU A 82 11.40 0.92 3.08
CA LEU A 82 12.24 2.11 2.88
C LEU A 82 11.38 3.40 2.88
N ARG A 83 10.21 3.38 2.24
CA ARG A 83 9.27 4.50 2.26
C ARG A 83 8.78 4.77 3.68
N GLU A 84 8.40 3.74 4.42
CA GLU A 84 7.97 3.84 5.83
C GLU A 84 9.07 4.43 6.72
N SER A 85 10.33 3.98 6.54
CA SER A 85 11.49 4.51 7.26
C SER A 85 11.78 5.97 6.90
N LEU A 86 11.76 6.32 5.61
CA LEU A 86 11.96 7.69 5.15
C LEU A 86 10.82 8.60 5.60
N THR A 87 9.59 8.13 5.53
CA THR A 87 8.41 8.87 6.01
C THR A 87 8.54 9.15 7.50
N SER A 88 8.90 8.16 8.32
CA SER A 88 9.09 8.33 9.77
C SER A 88 10.22 9.32 10.13
N GLN A 89 11.33 9.31 9.40
CA GLN A 89 12.44 10.23 9.65
C GLN A 89 12.14 11.68 9.21
N VAL A 90 11.49 11.85 8.07
CA VAL A 90 11.12 13.17 7.55
C VAL A 90 9.95 13.77 8.33
N LEU A 91 9.03 12.91 8.84
CA LEU A 91 7.91 13.29 9.71
C LEU A 91 8.39 13.91 11.05
N ALA A 92 9.52 13.46 11.56
CA ALA A 92 10.07 13.97 12.82
C ALA A 92 10.64 15.39 12.74
N GLU A 93 10.90 15.92 11.54
CA GLU A 93 11.68 17.17 11.42
C GLU A 93 10.93 18.39 10.90
N GLN A 94 9.78 18.31 10.20
CA GLN A 94 9.19 19.54 9.63
C GLN A 94 7.67 19.51 9.35
N GLY A 95 6.93 20.33 10.09
CA GLY A 95 5.68 20.94 9.58
C GLY A 95 4.43 20.06 9.46
N LEU A 96 4.44 18.84 9.94
CA LEU A 96 3.32 17.92 9.84
C LEU A 96 2.23 18.13 10.91
N GLU A 97 2.33 19.21 11.69
CA GLU A 97 1.26 19.69 12.54
C GLU A 97 0.14 20.40 11.77
N THR A 98 0.32 20.58 10.44
CA THR A 98 -0.71 21.17 9.57
C THR A 98 -1.99 20.35 9.66
N ARG A 99 -3.11 21.03 9.90
CA ARG A 99 -4.42 20.37 10.01
C ARG A 99 -4.92 19.88 8.66
N LEU A 100 -5.56 18.73 8.64
CA LEU A 100 -6.10 18.14 7.42
C LEU A 100 -7.16 19.03 6.76
N GLY A 101 -7.90 19.81 7.54
CA GLY A 101 -8.86 20.79 7.01
C GLY A 101 -8.22 21.88 6.16
N GLU A 102 -6.94 22.18 6.36
CA GLU A 102 -6.17 23.15 5.55
C GLU A 102 -5.61 22.51 4.28
N LEU A 103 -5.34 21.20 4.31
CA LEU A 103 -4.79 20.43 3.20
C LEU A 103 -5.86 19.93 2.23
N ALA A 104 -7.01 19.55 2.75
CA ALA A 104 -8.13 19.00 2.00
C ALA A 104 -8.92 20.10 1.29
N THR A 105 -8.27 20.91 0.45
CA THR A 105 -8.84 22.13 -0.14
C THR A 105 -9.76 21.88 -1.35
N GLY A 106 -9.74 20.67 -1.95
CA GLY A 106 -10.54 20.32 -3.10
C GLY A 106 -11.84 19.61 -2.71
N ARG A 107 -12.93 19.86 -3.47
CA ARG A 107 -14.13 19.00 -3.35
C ARG A 107 -13.77 17.57 -3.74
N PRO A 108 -13.96 16.58 -2.84
CA PRO A 108 -13.69 15.20 -3.16
C PRO A 108 -14.65 14.71 -4.26
N VAL A 109 -14.15 13.88 -5.14
CA VAL A 109 -15.03 13.21 -6.11
C VAL A 109 -15.78 12.12 -5.36
N GLN A 110 -17.11 12.20 -5.41
CA GLN A 110 -17.99 11.31 -4.66
C GLN A 110 -19.17 10.86 -5.49
N CYS A 111 -19.67 9.68 -5.20
CA CYS A 111 -20.87 9.11 -5.83
C CYS A 111 -21.73 8.38 -4.80
N ARG A 112 -22.88 7.88 -5.26
CA ARG A 112 -23.80 7.07 -4.47
C ARG A 112 -23.41 5.58 -4.55
N PRO A 113 -23.83 4.76 -3.58
CA PRO A 113 -23.57 3.32 -3.60
C PRO A 113 -24.08 2.58 -4.83
N ASP A 114 -25.19 3.04 -5.39
CA ASP A 114 -25.86 2.49 -6.58
C ASP A 114 -25.28 2.99 -7.91
N THR A 115 -24.33 3.91 -7.89
CA THR A 115 -23.68 4.42 -9.09
C THR A 115 -23.02 3.28 -9.87
N PRO A 116 -23.31 3.12 -11.19
CA PRO A 116 -22.64 2.13 -12.01
C PRO A 116 -21.13 2.34 -12.02
N LEU A 117 -20.36 1.24 -11.90
CA LEU A 117 -18.90 1.28 -11.90
C LEU A 117 -18.33 2.02 -13.12
N GLY A 118 -18.93 1.82 -14.30
CA GLY A 118 -18.50 2.51 -15.53
C GLY A 118 -18.63 4.03 -15.45
N ASP A 119 -19.63 4.54 -14.77
CA ASP A 119 -19.83 5.98 -14.58
C ASP A 119 -18.80 6.53 -13.58
N ALA A 120 -18.58 5.83 -12.48
CA ALA A 120 -17.55 6.17 -11.51
C ALA A 120 -16.14 6.20 -12.14
N LEU A 121 -15.83 5.24 -13.01
CA LEU A 121 -14.52 5.20 -13.71
C LEU A 121 -14.37 6.35 -14.70
N ARG A 122 -15.43 6.74 -15.42
CA ARG A 122 -15.40 7.92 -16.29
C ARG A 122 -15.16 9.19 -15.49
N GLU A 123 -15.87 9.39 -14.38
CA GLU A 123 -15.67 10.54 -13.50
C GLU A 123 -14.24 10.62 -12.95
N LEU A 124 -13.64 9.48 -12.52
CA LEU A 124 -12.25 9.41 -12.08
C LEU A 124 -11.27 9.83 -13.19
N GLN A 125 -11.55 9.42 -14.43
CA GLN A 125 -10.74 9.75 -15.60
C GLN A 125 -10.87 11.21 -15.99
N ASP A 126 -12.10 11.72 -16.10
CA ASP A 126 -12.39 13.09 -16.54
C ASP A 126 -11.82 14.12 -15.56
N ARG A 127 -11.93 13.83 -14.26
CA ARG A 127 -11.36 14.68 -13.21
C ARG A 127 -9.89 14.43 -12.90
N GLN A 128 -9.27 13.45 -13.52
CA GLN A 128 -7.85 13.12 -13.33
C GLN A 128 -7.49 12.81 -11.86
N VAL A 129 -8.43 12.27 -11.08
CA VAL A 129 -8.22 11.93 -9.66
C VAL A 129 -7.97 10.43 -9.46
N GLY A 130 -7.35 10.08 -8.32
CA GLY A 130 -6.96 8.70 -8.00
C GLY A 130 -8.00 7.91 -7.21
N SER A 131 -9.00 8.58 -6.62
CA SER A 131 -9.97 7.94 -5.73
C SER A 131 -11.38 8.53 -5.90
N MET A 132 -12.39 7.68 -5.71
CA MET A 132 -13.81 8.00 -5.64
C MET A 132 -14.33 7.63 -4.25
N LEU A 133 -14.95 8.57 -3.57
CA LEU A 133 -15.62 8.31 -2.29
C LEU A 133 -17.08 7.92 -2.56
N VAL A 134 -17.52 6.89 -1.86
CA VAL A 134 -18.92 6.49 -1.88
C VAL A 134 -19.58 6.99 -0.60
N THR A 135 -20.64 7.79 -0.75
CA THR A 135 -21.29 8.46 0.38
C THR A 135 -22.78 8.19 0.46
N ASP A 136 -23.32 8.27 1.67
CA ASP A 136 -24.78 8.24 1.90
C ASP A 136 -25.44 9.60 1.56
N ALA A 137 -26.77 9.68 1.75
CA ALA A 137 -27.55 10.89 1.51
C ALA A 137 -27.15 12.07 2.40
N GLN A 138 -26.48 11.81 3.50
CA GLN A 138 -25.98 12.80 4.46
C GLN A 138 -24.49 13.12 4.24
N GLU A 139 -23.91 12.72 3.10
CA GLU A 139 -22.49 12.89 2.73
C GLU A 139 -21.53 12.19 3.70
N ARG A 140 -21.96 11.13 4.39
CA ARG A 140 -21.09 10.32 5.22
C ARG A 140 -20.35 9.29 4.36
N PRO A 141 -19.04 9.14 4.52
CA PRO A 141 -18.27 8.16 3.76
C PRO A 141 -18.68 6.72 4.13
N LEU A 142 -19.08 5.94 3.14
CA LEU A 142 -19.39 4.52 3.26
C LEU A 142 -18.26 3.64 2.79
N GLY A 143 -17.56 4.08 1.74
CA GLY A 143 -16.47 3.33 1.13
C GLY A 143 -15.60 4.20 0.22
N ILE A 144 -14.54 3.61 -0.27
CA ILE A 144 -13.62 4.23 -1.25
C ILE A 144 -13.31 3.25 -2.37
N PHE A 145 -13.24 3.75 -3.59
CA PHE A 145 -12.75 3.03 -4.75
C PHE A 145 -11.57 3.81 -5.37
N THR A 146 -10.49 3.13 -5.67
CA THR A 146 -9.28 3.75 -6.22
C THR A 146 -8.88 3.10 -7.54
N ARG A 147 -8.08 3.80 -8.35
CA ARG A 147 -7.49 3.22 -9.56
C ARG A 147 -6.69 1.94 -9.29
N HIS A 148 -6.18 1.80 -8.08
CA HIS A 148 -5.41 0.62 -7.68
C HIS A 148 -6.29 -0.64 -7.48
N ASP A 149 -7.57 -0.45 -7.22
CA ASP A 149 -8.53 -1.55 -7.03
C ASP A 149 -9.00 -2.13 -8.36
N LEU A 150 -8.94 -1.33 -9.44
CA LEU A 150 -9.44 -1.70 -10.76
C LEU A 150 -8.88 -3.03 -11.32
N PRO A 151 -7.56 -3.31 -11.26
CA PRO A 151 -7.05 -4.58 -11.78
C PRO A 151 -7.66 -5.81 -11.08
N GLY A 152 -7.89 -5.72 -9.75
CA GLY A 152 -8.54 -6.78 -8.99
C GLY A 152 -9.98 -7.03 -9.44
N VAL A 153 -10.71 -5.95 -9.66
CA VAL A 153 -12.13 -6.00 -10.06
C VAL A 153 -12.30 -6.51 -11.50
N VAL A 154 -11.42 -6.11 -12.42
CA VAL A 154 -11.51 -6.50 -13.85
C VAL A 154 -11.27 -8.00 -14.06
N ILE A 155 -10.43 -8.63 -13.23
CA ILE A 155 -10.14 -10.07 -13.34
C ILE A 155 -11.18 -10.95 -12.65
N GLU A 156 -12.15 -10.38 -11.94
CA GLU A 156 -13.23 -11.15 -11.32
C GLU A 156 -14.10 -11.83 -12.39
N PRO A 157 -14.47 -13.12 -12.22
CA PRO A 157 -15.44 -13.76 -13.09
C PRO A 157 -16.77 -12.99 -13.10
N GLY A 158 -17.27 -12.67 -14.29
CA GLY A 158 -18.54 -11.93 -14.43
C GLY A 158 -18.38 -10.41 -14.26
N PHE A 159 -17.19 -9.85 -14.45
CA PHE A 159 -16.96 -8.41 -14.49
C PHE A 159 -17.95 -7.69 -15.39
N ARG A 160 -18.58 -6.62 -14.87
CA ARG A 160 -19.54 -5.78 -15.59
C ARG A 160 -19.38 -4.33 -15.14
N LEU A 161 -19.47 -3.41 -16.08
CA LEU A 161 -19.39 -1.97 -15.82
C LEU A 161 -20.69 -1.36 -15.27
N ASP A 162 -21.79 -2.04 -15.42
CA ASP A 162 -23.11 -1.60 -14.93
C ASP A 162 -23.40 -2.02 -13.48
N ARG A 163 -22.49 -2.82 -12.85
CA ARG A 163 -22.65 -3.18 -11.43
C ARG A 163 -22.49 -1.96 -10.53
N PRO A 164 -23.22 -1.90 -9.40
CA PRO A 164 -23.08 -0.83 -8.42
C PRO A 164 -21.67 -0.75 -7.83
N ILE A 165 -21.14 0.47 -7.64
CA ILE A 165 -19.83 0.67 -7.04
C ILE A 165 -19.72 0.10 -5.62
N ALA A 166 -20.83 0.04 -4.90
CA ALA A 166 -20.90 -0.55 -3.56
C ALA A 166 -20.42 -2.01 -3.49
N GLU A 167 -20.50 -2.75 -4.60
CA GLU A 167 -20.06 -4.15 -4.67
C GLU A 167 -18.54 -4.30 -4.78
N VAL A 168 -17.83 -3.24 -5.17
CA VAL A 168 -16.39 -3.26 -5.46
C VAL A 168 -15.58 -2.26 -4.64
N MET A 169 -16.24 -1.35 -3.93
CA MET A 169 -15.58 -0.39 -3.05
C MET A 169 -14.94 -1.08 -1.85
N ARG A 170 -13.87 -0.52 -1.33
CA ARG A 170 -13.31 -0.93 -0.04
C ARG A 170 -14.12 -0.35 1.10
N GLN A 171 -14.47 -1.21 2.05
CA GLN A 171 -15.16 -0.84 3.30
C GLN A 171 -14.70 -1.73 4.46
N PRO A 172 -14.69 -1.23 5.72
CA PRO A 172 -14.99 0.16 6.07
C PRO A 172 -13.93 1.11 5.56
N VAL A 173 -14.32 2.37 5.25
CA VAL A 173 -13.37 3.41 4.88
C VAL A 173 -12.77 4.06 6.13
N LEU A 174 -11.45 4.17 6.18
CA LEU A 174 -10.72 4.82 7.27
C LEU A 174 -10.70 6.33 7.00
N CYS A 175 -11.31 7.10 7.90
CA CYS A 175 -11.40 8.56 7.81
C CYS A 175 -10.67 9.22 8.97
N LEU A 176 -10.24 10.46 8.80
CA LEU A 176 -9.78 11.32 9.87
C LEU A 176 -10.64 12.59 9.96
N ASP A 177 -10.72 13.14 11.17
CA ASP A 177 -11.37 14.42 11.38
C ASP A 177 -10.52 15.57 10.81
N HIS A 178 -11.16 16.66 10.39
CA HIS A 178 -10.48 17.83 9.82
C HIS A 178 -9.52 18.54 10.78
N HIS A 179 -9.65 18.29 12.09
CA HIS A 179 -8.71 18.77 13.11
C HIS A 179 -7.48 17.87 13.27
N ALA A 180 -7.51 16.65 12.76
CA ALA A 180 -6.35 15.77 12.75
C ALA A 180 -5.21 16.38 11.90
N THR A 181 -3.99 15.93 12.14
CA THR A 181 -2.79 16.48 11.50
C THR A 181 -2.37 15.69 10.27
N ALA A 182 -1.51 16.27 9.46
CA ALA A 182 -0.85 15.58 8.36
C ALA A 182 -0.04 14.36 8.86
N GLN A 183 0.49 14.43 10.08
CA GLN A 183 1.17 13.31 10.74
C GLN A 183 0.22 12.15 11.00
N ASP A 184 -0.99 12.42 11.50
CA ASP A 184 -2.00 11.38 11.73
C ASP A 184 -2.38 10.68 10.42
N ALA A 185 -2.54 11.47 9.34
CA ALA A 185 -2.83 10.91 8.02
C ALA A 185 -1.68 10.04 7.48
N ALA A 186 -0.44 10.48 7.62
CA ALA A 186 0.73 9.71 7.19
C ALA A 186 0.87 8.40 7.97
N LEU A 187 0.65 8.45 9.28
CA LEU A 187 0.68 7.27 10.14
C LEU A 187 -0.42 6.27 9.73
N LEU A 188 -1.65 6.76 9.53
CA LEU A 188 -2.77 5.93 9.10
C LEU A 188 -2.50 5.29 7.73
N MET A 189 -1.98 6.07 6.76
CA MET A 189 -1.60 5.57 5.44
C MET A 189 -0.55 4.46 5.53
N SER A 190 0.49 4.66 6.34
CA SER A 190 1.57 3.69 6.53
C SER A 190 1.08 2.41 7.20
N GLN A 191 0.32 2.52 8.28
CA GLN A 191 -0.16 1.36 9.05
C GLN A 191 -1.12 0.46 8.25
N HIS A 192 -1.93 1.06 7.38
CA HIS A 192 -2.96 0.33 6.62
C HIS A 192 -2.62 0.13 5.14
N GLY A 193 -1.47 0.61 4.68
CA GLY A 193 -1.05 0.50 3.28
C GLY A 193 -1.98 1.24 2.32
N ILE A 194 -2.62 2.32 2.78
CA ILE A 194 -3.54 3.16 1.99
C ILE A 194 -2.85 4.45 1.56
N ARG A 195 -3.31 5.05 0.47
CA ARG A 195 -2.71 6.27 -0.11
C ARG A 195 -3.66 7.46 -0.15
N HIS A 196 -4.88 7.29 0.30
CA HIS A 196 -5.92 8.30 0.34
C HIS A 196 -6.66 8.18 1.66
N VAL A 197 -6.80 9.27 2.37
CA VAL A 197 -7.54 9.37 3.63
C VAL A 197 -8.63 10.42 3.45
N PRO A 198 -9.90 10.00 3.49
CA PRO A 198 -11.02 10.94 3.53
C PRO A 198 -10.99 11.76 4.82
N VAL A 199 -11.24 13.04 4.67
CA VAL A 199 -11.30 14.00 5.77
C VAL A 199 -12.76 14.33 6.03
N THR A 200 -13.15 14.27 7.30
CA THR A 200 -14.53 14.51 7.71
C THR A 200 -14.63 15.69 8.67
N ARG A 201 -15.77 16.34 8.66
CA ARG A 201 -16.20 17.31 9.68
C ARG A 201 -17.57 16.90 10.16
N GLU A 202 -17.72 16.64 11.46
CA GLU A 202 -18.99 16.15 12.03
C GLU A 202 -19.52 14.90 11.30
N GLY A 203 -18.62 14.01 10.90
CA GLY A 203 -18.93 12.78 10.17
C GLY A 203 -19.27 12.95 8.69
N ARG A 204 -19.29 14.18 8.15
CA ARG A 204 -19.51 14.46 6.72
C ARG A 204 -18.19 14.61 5.99
N LEU A 205 -18.13 14.13 4.77
CA LEU A 205 -16.97 14.23 3.91
C LEU A 205 -16.72 15.70 3.50
N VAL A 206 -15.53 16.22 3.82
CA VAL A 206 -15.12 17.59 3.45
C VAL A 206 -13.94 17.62 2.49
N GLY A 207 -13.19 16.53 2.40
CA GLY A 207 -12.03 16.45 1.51
C GLY A 207 -11.39 15.07 1.49
N VAL A 208 -10.31 14.95 0.75
CA VAL A 208 -9.42 13.78 0.72
C VAL A 208 -8.00 14.27 0.73
N VAL A 209 -7.18 13.68 1.58
CA VAL A 209 -5.72 13.88 1.57
C VAL A 209 -5.07 12.63 1.01
N SER A 210 -4.16 12.82 0.07
CA SER A 210 -3.40 11.75 -0.55
C SER A 210 -1.94 11.76 -0.10
N GLU A 211 -1.24 10.64 -0.28
CA GLU A 211 0.21 10.54 -0.08
C GLU A 211 0.96 11.65 -0.85
N ARG A 212 0.46 12.03 -2.04
CA ARG A 212 1.04 13.10 -2.86
C ARG A 212 0.94 14.48 -2.19
N ASP A 213 -0.17 14.75 -1.51
CA ASP A 213 -0.39 16.02 -0.82
C ASP A 213 0.56 16.15 0.37
N LEU A 214 0.78 15.05 1.10
CA LEU A 214 1.77 15.00 2.18
C LEU A 214 3.19 15.24 1.67
N PHE A 215 3.57 14.67 0.53
CA PHE A 215 4.86 14.95 -0.11
C PHE A 215 4.99 16.40 -0.62
N ALA A 216 3.90 17.03 -1.04
CA ALA A 216 3.92 18.42 -1.47
C ALA A 216 4.21 19.37 -0.30
N LEU A 217 3.65 19.09 0.88
CA LEU A 217 3.96 19.84 2.12
C LEU A 217 5.45 19.84 2.45
N GLN A 218 6.07 18.66 2.34
CA GLN A 218 7.50 18.53 2.64
C GLN A 218 8.40 19.36 1.73
N ARG A 219 8.03 19.48 0.44
CA ARG A 219 8.80 20.31 -0.51
C ARG A 219 8.67 21.79 -0.25
N SER A 220 7.52 22.24 0.22
CA SER A 220 7.30 23.67 0.53
C SER A 220 8.10 24.14 1.75
N SER A 221 8.35 23.26 2.72
CA SER A 221 9.14 23.53 3.92
C SER A 221 10.65 23.60 3.65
N LEU A 222 11.14 23.02 2.55
CA LEU A 222 12.56 23.03 2.16
C LEU A 222 12.98 24.30 1.38
N GLN A 223 12.03 25.18 1.02
CA GLN A 223 12.28 26.39 0.24
C GLN A 223 12.17 27.69 1.08
N GLN A 224 11.96 27.60 2.39
CA GLN A 224 12.05 28.71 3.34
C GLN A 224 13.30 28.58 4.19
#